data_cbbf77e41ec496a27cf1f948fdf3c174
#
_entry.id   cbbf77e41ec496a27cf1f948fdf3c174
#
_cell.length_a   1.000
_cell.length_b   1.000
_cell.length_c   1.000
_cell.angle_alpha   90.00
_cell.angle_beta   90.00
_cell.angle_gamma   90.00
#
_symmetry.space_group_name_H-M   'P 1'
#
loop_
_entity.id
_entity.type
_entity.pdbx_description
1 polymer ?
#
loop_
_entity_poly.entity_id
_entity_poly.type
_entity_poly.pdbx_seq_one_letter_code
_entity_poly.pdbx_strand_id
1 'polypeptide(L)'
;MGNGPSLARTDWDLLRGEATIGTNRIYLLRDAMGFDPDVYCCVNDLVLEQFHPEIASLPSLKLIDWRFGRRVLAADRRTAFLPELPVLAFHGDLLDGWNHGYTVTFAALQAAFFLGFERVILIGVDHRFAASGHATREVTSRGADRDHFAPDYFGRGVRWHLPDLAGSTRAYRIAREAYRAAGREILDATEGGALGVFPKLPLAEALTRPGPKIAGPFQNRR
;
A
#
# COMPACT_ATOMS: atom_id res chain seq x y z
N MET A 1 -0.70 -1.17 4.62
CA MET A 1 -2.07 -0.70 4.91
C MET A 1 -2.63 -0.10 3.63
N GLY A 2 -3.78 -0.62 3.15
CA GLY A 2 -4.58 0.01 2.10
C GLY A 2 -5.36 1.20 2.63
N ASN A 3 -6.44 1.57 1.95
CA ASN A 3 -7.25 2.74 2.32
C ASN A 3 -8.76 2.44 2.30
N GLY A 4 -9.14 1.18 2.28
CA GLY A 4 -10.54 0.77 2.21
C GLY A 4 -11.33 0.99 3.50
N PRO A 5 -12.67 0.95 3.43
CA PRO A 5 -13.56 1.19 4.56
C PRO A 5 -13.36 0.26 5.76
N SER A 6 -12.80 -0.92 5.55
CA SER A 6 -12.52 -1.88 6.64
C SER A 6 -11.57 -1.33 7.70
N LEU A 7 -10.70 -0.36 7.36
CA LEU A 7 -9.80 0.26 8.32
C LEU A 7 -10.51 0.97 9.47
N ALA A 8 -11.75 1.44 9.26
CA ALA A 8 -12.53 2.07 10.33
C ALA A 8 -12.84 1.11 11.50
N ARG A 9 -12.65 -0.21 11.30
CA ARG A 9 -12.88 -1.25 12.33
C ARG A 9 -11.59 -1.89 12.84
N THR A 10 -10.44 -1.41 12.39
CA THR A 10 -9.14 -1.96 12.79
C THR A 10 -8.85 -1.64 14.26
N ASP A 11 -8.49 -2.66 15.03
CA ASP A 11 -7.91 -2.46 16.35
C ASP A 11 -6.44 -2.03 16.19
N TRP A 12 -6.21 -0.73 16.33
CA TRP A 12 -4.90 -0.12 16.13
C TRP A 12 -3.89 -0.48 17.21
N ASP A 13 -4.33 -0.88 18.39
CA ASP A 13 -3.44 -1.32 19.47
C ASP A 13 -2.68 -2.58 19.10
N LEU A 14 -3.23 -3.43 18.25
CA LEU A 14 -2.56 -4.62 17.72
C LEU A 14 -1.34 -4.29 16.85
N LEU A 15 -1.27 -3.07 16.32
CA LEU A 15 -0.15 -2.64 15.45
C LEU A 15 0.96 -1.89 16.21
N ARG A 16 0.82 -1.69 17.51
CA ARG A 16 1.87 -1.04 18.32
C ARG A 16 3.14 -1.88 18.35
N GLY A 17 4.23 -1.30 17.83
CA GLY A 17 5.52 -1.99 17.72
C GLY A 17 5.71 -2.83 16.47
N GLU A 18 4.67 -2.94 15.62
CA GLU A 18 4.80 -3.56 14.31
C GLU A 18 5.36 -2.58 13.28
N ALA A 19 6.18 -3.08 12.35
CA ALA A 19 6.63 -2.28 11.22
C ALA A 19 5.47 -2.04 10.25
N THR A 20 5.22 -0.79 9.91
CA THR A 20 4.03 -0.40 9.15
C THR A 20 4.37 0.32 7.83
N ILE A 21 3.66 -0.04 6.77
CA ILE A 21 3.71 0.65 5.48
C ILE A 21 2.33 1.24 5.19
N GLY A 22 2.25 2.55 5.11
CA GLY A 22 1.04 3.28 4.74
C GLY A 22 1.05 3.75 3.28
N THR A 23 -0.13 3.99 2.73
CA THR A 23 -0.26 4.41 1.33
C THR A 23 -1.20 5.58 1.17
N ASN A 24 -0.98 6.40 0.14
CA ASN A 24 -1.83 7.53 -0.26
C ASN A 24 -2.24 8.42 0.94
N ARG A 25 -3.54 8.56 1.23
CA ARG A 25 -4.03 9.44 2.30
C ARG A 25 -4.20 8.76 3.67
N ILE A 26 -3.41 7.73 3.96
CA ILE A 26 -3.45 6.99 5.25
C ILE A 26 -3.27 7.92 6.46
N TYR A 27 -2.57 9.04 6.30
CA TYR A 27 -2.34 10.04 7.35
C TYR A 27 -3.62 10.66 7.93
N LEU A 28 -4.76 10.55 7.24
CA LEU A 28 -6.06 10.94 7.78
C LEU A 28 -6.49 10.08 9.00
N LEU A 29 -5.86 8.93 9.19
CA LEU A 29 -6.07 8.06 10.36
C LEU A 29 -5.06 8.30 11.48
N ARG A 30 -4.15 9.27 11.37
CA ARG A 30 -3.09 9.52 12.36
C ARG A 30 -3.62 9.56 13.79
N ASP A 31 -4.69 10.31 14.03
CA ASP A 31 -5.27 10.45 15.38
C ASP A 31 -5.86 9.13 15.87
N ALA A 32 -6.52 8.37 15.01
CA ALA A 32 -7.09 7.07 15.36
C ALA A 32 -6.01 6.00 15.58
N MET A 33 -4.95 6.00 14.77
CA MET A 33 -3.83 5.07 14.89
C MET A 33 -2.94 5.41 16.11
N GLY A 34 -2.79 6.69 16.44
CA GLY A 34 -1.84 7.18 17.44
C GLY A 34 -0.37 7.10 17.00
N PHE A 35 -0.11 6.85 15.71
CA PHE A 35 1.24 6.81 15.10
C PHE A 35 1.19 7.18 13.62
N ASP A 36 2.34 7.54 13.06
CA ASP A 36 2.55 7.60 11.61
C ASP A 36 3.16 6.27 11.13
N PRO A 37 2.89 5.81 9.90
CA PRO A 37 3.55 4.62 9.37
C PRO A 37 5.07 4.84 9.25
N ASP A 38 5.86 3.77 9.47
CA ASP A 38 7.32 3.83 9.33
C ASP A 38 7.74 4.14 7.90
N VAL A 39 7.05 3.51 6.94
CA VAL A 39 7.24 3.73 5.51
C VAL A 39 5.93 4.21 4.89
N TYR A 40 6.03 5.15 4.00
CA TYR A 40 4.91 5.70 3.25
C TYR A 40 5.16 5.53 1.75
N CYS A 41 4.17 5.01 1.02
CA CYS A 41 4.24 4.83 -0.44
C CYS A 41 3.15 5.64 -1.15
N CYS A 42 3.51 6.37 -2.20
CA CYS A 42 2.56 7.04 -3.07
C CYS A 42 3.02 7.02 -4.52
N VAL A 43 2.18 6.47 -5.39
CA VAL A 43 2.40 6.37 -6.84
C VAL A 43 1.32 7.11 -7.64
N ASN A 44 0.31 7.64 -6.98
CA ASN A 44 -0.82 8.31 -7.62
C ASN A 44 -0.52 9.80 -7.80
N ASP A 45 -0.44 10.25 -9.06
CA ASP A 45 -0.15 11.61 -9.44
C ASP A 45 -1.18 12.61 -8.90
N LEU A 46 -2.47 12.29 -8.95
CA LEU A 46 -3.54 13.15 -8.43
C LEU A 46 -3.49 13.28 -6.90
N VAL A 47 -3.06 12.23 -6.19
CA VAL A 47 -2.83 12.32 -4.74
C VAL A 47 -1.63 13.21 -4.44
N LEU A 48 -0.54 13.03 -5.17
CA LEU A 48 0.65 13.88 -5.04
C LEU A 48 0.35 15.33 -5.38
N GLU A 49 -0.36 15.59 -6.47
CA GLU A 49 -0.74 16.93 -6.90
C GLU A 49 -1.58 17.66 -5.85
N GLN A 50 -2.59 17.00 -5.33
CA GLN A 50 -3.60 17.65 -4.49
C GLN A 50 -3.22 17.66 -2.99
N PHE A 51 -2.32 16.78 -2.55
CA PHE A 51 -2.06 16.55 -1.11
C PHE A 51 -0.56 16.51 -0.76
N HIS A 52 0.33 17.04 -1.61
CA HIS A 52 1.77 17.04 -1.33
C HIS A 52 2.17 17.81 -0.05
N PRO A 53 1.46 18.85 0.43
CA PRO A 53 1.86 19.50 1.68
C PRO A 53 1.74 18.56 2.89
N GLU A 54 0.64 17.80 2.97
CA GLU A 54 0.43 16.81 4.03
C GLU A 54 1.44 15.66 3.92
N ILE A 55 1.71 15.18 2.70
CA ILE A 55 2.70 14.15 2.44
C ILE A 55 4.11 14.62 2.82
N ALA A 56 4.46 15.86 2.51
CA ALA A 56 5.76 16.44 2.88
C ALA A 56 5.98 16.45 4.39
N SER A 57 4.91 16.68 5.17
CA SER A 57 4.95 16.76 6.63
C SER A 57 5.12 15.41 7.35
N LEU A 58 4.95 14.28 6.64
CA LEU A 58 5.05 12.95 7.23
C LEU A 58 6.49 12.67 7.72
N PRO A 59 6.64 12.14 8.94
CA PRO A 59 7.94 11.74 9.48
C PRO A 59 8.44 10.41 8.90
N SER A 60 7.61 9.70 8.15
CA SER A 60 7.85 8.41 7.52
C SER A 60 9.00 8.45 6.51
N LEU A 61 9.64 7.30 6.26
CA LEU A 61 10.41 7.09 5.04
C LEU A 61 9.45 7.07 3.84
N LYS A 62 9.56 8.06 2.97
CA LYS A 62 8.67 8.26 1.82
C LYS A 62 9.27 7.63 0.56
N LEU A 63 8.56 6.66 -0.02
CA LEU A 63 8.85 6.07 -1.31
C LEU A 63 7.80 6.60 -2.32
N ILE A 64 8.25 7.43 -3.23
CA ILE A 64 7.36 8.26 -4.06
C ILE A 64 7.66 8.01 -5.54
N ASP A 65 6.62 7.99 -6.38
CA ASP A 65 6.81 8.01 -7.82
C ASP A 65 7.72 9.17 -8.25
N TRP A 66 8.76 8.86 -9.03
CA TRP A 66 9.76 9.83 -9.44
C TRP A 66 9.20 10.87 -10.41
N ARG A 67 8.34 10.44 -11.36
CA ARG A 67 7.90 11.27 -12.48
C ARG A 67 7.15 12.50 -12.01
N PHE A 68 6.27 12.33 -11.04
CA PHE A 68 5.43 13.39 -10.50
C PHE A 68 5.95 13.91 -9.17
N GLY A 69 6.33 13.03 -8.25
CA GLY A 69 6.69 13.39 -6.89
C GLY A 69 7.82 14.41 -6.80
N ARG A 70 8.86 14.28 -7.64
CA ARG A 70 9.99 15.24 -7.70
C ARG A 70 9.62 16.66 -8.09
N ARG A 71 8.40 16.88 -8.60
CA ARG A 71 7.91 18.20 -9.00
C ARG A 71 7.22 18.94 -7.86
N VAL A 72 6.73 18.19 -6.88
CA VAL A 72 5.87 18.72 -5.80
C VAL A 72 6.46 18.51 -4.42
N LEU A 73 7.41 17.58 -4.25
CA LEU A 73 8.09 17.30 -3.00
C LEU A 73 9.59 17.62 -3.11
N ALA A 74 10.15 18.17 -2.04
CA ALA A 74 11.59 18.34 -1.93
C ALA A 74 12.28 17.00 -1.62
N ALA A 75 13.48 16.82 -2.17
CA ALA A 75 14.34 15.72 -1.77
C ALA A 75 14.88 15.96 -0.36
N ASP A 76 14.76 14.98 0.51
CA ASP A 76 15.32 15.01 1.85
C ASP A 76 15.87 13.60 2.22
N ARG A 77 16.36 13.45 3.46
CA ARG A 77 16.90 12.16 3.94
C ARG A 77 15.86 11.06 4.10
N ARG A 78 14.58 11.39 4.03
CA ARG A 78 13.45 10.47 4.22
C ARG A 78 12.59 10.35 2.96
N THR A 79 13.00 10.91 1.82
CA THR A 79 12.23 10.85 0.57
C THR A 79 13.08 10.26 -0.54
N ALA A 80 12.71 9.07 -1.00
CA ALA A 80 13.26 8.42 -2.16
C ALA A 80 12.26 8.51 -3.32
N PHE A 81 12.74 8.96 -4.48
CA PHE A 81 11.95 9.01 -5.70
C PHE A 81 12.32 7.82 -6.59
N LEU A 82 11.36 6.96 -6.86
CA LEU A 82 11.54 5.71 -7.61
C LEU A 82 10.87 5.81 -8.98
N PRO A 83 11.59 5.53 -10.08
CA PRO A 83 10.99 5.54 -11.40
C PRO A 83 10.05 4.35 -11.59
N GLU A 84 8.95 4.57 -12.34
CA GLU A 84 8.08 3.49 -12.77
C GLU A 84 8.74 2.68 -13.88
N LEU A 85 8.79 1.37 -13.71
CA LEU A 85 9.22 0.42 -14.73
C LEU A 85 8.01 -0.02 -15.57
N PRO A 86 8.12 -0.01 -16.92
CA PRO A 86 6.94 -0.06 -17.79
C PRO A 86 6.30 -1.45 -17.88
N VAL A 87 7.05 -2.51 -17.61
CA VAL A 87 6.56 -3.89 -17.73
C VAL A 87 5.95 -4.33 -16.40
N LEU A 88 4.71 -4.82 -16.42
CA LEU A 88 4.07 -5.38 -15.23
C LEU A 88 4.83 -6.62 -14.74
N ALA A 89 5.70 -6.41 -13.78
CA ALA A 89 6.49 -7.42 -13.11
C ALA A 89 6.70 -7.05 -11.64
N PHE A 90 7.05 -8.02 -10.82
CA PHE A 90 7.44 -7.78 -9.43
C PHE A 90 8.95 -7.50 -9.38
N HIS A 91 9.32 -6.32 -8.94
CA HIS A 91 10.71 -5.90 -8.76
C HIS A 91 11.08 -6.03 -7.27
N GLY A 92 11.89 -7.04 -6.96
CA GLY A 92 12.36 -7.28 -5.60
C GLY A 92 13.55 -6.39 -5.20
N ASP A 93 14.20 -5.76 -6.17
CA ASP A 93 15.20 -4.72 -6.00
C ASP A 93 14.63 -3.39 -6.52
N LEU A 94 14.63 -2.36 -5.68
CA LEU A 94 14.09 -1.05 -6.00
C LEU A 94 15.16 -0.06 -6.49
N LEU A 95 16.41 -0.45 -6.61
CA LEU A 95 17.49 0.45 -7.06
C LEU A 95 17.26 0.94 -8.49
N ASP A 96 16.64 0.12 -9.34
CA ASP A 96 16.29 0.48 -10.70
C ASP A 96 14.89 1.08 -10.84
N GLY A 97 14.05 0.95 -9.80
CA GLY A 97 12.67 1.40 -9.76
C GLY A 97 11.68 0.34 -9.33
N TRP A 98 10.41 0.63 -9.50
CA TRP A 98 9.30 -0.26 -9.16
C TRP A 98 8.22 -0.29 -10.25
N ASN A 99 7.24 -1.16 -10.12
CA ASN A 99 6.06 -1.14 -10.98
C ASN A 99 4.81 -0.80 -10.14
N HIS A 100 3.94 0.04 -10.66
CA HIS A 100 2.74 0.47 -9.93
C HIS A 100 1.63 -0.59 -9.85
N GLY A 101 1.59 -1.53 -10.81
CA GLY A 101 0.72 -2.71 -10.77
C GLY A 101 -0.78 -2.39 -10.67
N TYR A 102 -1.21 -1.24 -11.18
CA TYR A 102 -2.58 -0.72 -11.09
C TYR A 102 -3.05 -0.39 -9.66
N THR A 103 -2.17 -0.46 -8.67
CA THR A 103 -2.50 -0.17 -7.26
C THR A 103 -1.23 0.13 -6.46
N VAL A 104 -1.28 1.18 -5.65
CA VAL A 104 -0.18 1.54 -4.75
C VAL A 104 0.21 0.39 -3.80
N THR A 105 -0.73 -0.49 -3.47
CA THR A 105 -0.45 -1.67 -2.62
C THR A 105 0.56 -2.61 -3.27
N PHE A 106 0.55 -2.75 -4.61
CA PHE A 106 1.56 -3.56 -5.31
C PHE A 106 2.97 -2.94 -5.20
N ALA A 107 3.06 -1.62 -5.33
CA ALA A 107 4.31 -0.89 -5.10
C ALA A 107 4.79 -1.05 -3.64
N ALA A 108 3.87 -0.95 -2.67
CA ALA A 108 4.17 -1.16 -1.26
C ALA A 108 4.64 -2.61 -0.95
N LEU A 109 4.12 -3.62 -1.65
CA LEU A 109 4.59 -5.00 -1.54
C LEU A 109 6.02 -5.17 -2.06
N GLN A 110 6.39 -4.49 -3.16
CA GLN A 110 7.77 -4.47 -3.65
C GLN A 110 8.69 -3.78 -2.63
N ALA A 111 8.23 -2.66 -2.04
CA ALA A 111 8.97 -1.97 -0.98
C ALA A 111 9.21 -2.87 0.24
N ALA A 112 8.19 -3.56 0.72
CA ALA A 112 8.31 -4.50 1.84
C ALA A 112 9.28 -5.65 1.51
N PHE A 113 9.24 -6.17 0.29
CA PHE A 113 10.14 -7.22 -0.16
C PHE A 113 11.61 -6.75 -0.18
N PHE A 114 11.87 -5.58 -0.74
CA PHE A 114 13.19 -4.94 -0.79
C PHE A 114 13.75 -4.66 0.61
N LEU A 115 12.91 -4.20 1.53
CA LEU A 115 13.26 -3.96 2.93
C LEU A 115 13.51 -5.24 3.74
N GLY A 116 13.29 -6.42 3.14
CA GLY A 116 13.64 -7.69 3.76
C GLY A 116 12.54 -8.34 4.60
N PHE A 117 11.31 -7.81 4.58
CA PHE A 117 10.20 -8.44 5.31
C PHE A 117 9.86 -9.81 4.75
N GLU A 118 9.84 -10.80 5.61
CA GLU A 118 9.52 -12.20 5.27
C GLU A 118 8.02 -12.45 5.19
N ARG A 119 7.26 -11.70 5.98
CA ARG A 119 5.80 -11.70 6.03
C ARG A 119 5.27 -10.30 5.86
N VAL A 120 4.23 -10.16 5.04
CA VAL A 120 3.42 -8.94 4.94
C VAL A 120 1.98 -9.29 5.27
N ILE A 121 1.35 -8.49 6.13
CA ILE A 121 -0.06 -8.62 6.50
C ILE A 121 -0.79 -7.41 5.91
N LEU A 122 -1.73 -7.68 5.01
CA LEU A 122 -2.56 -6.65 4.40
C LEU A 122 -3.75 -6.33 5.29
N ILE A 123 -4.02 -5.05 5.51
CA ILE A 123 -5.26 -4.53 6.10
C ILE A 123 -5.77 -3.37 5.24
N GLY A 124 -7.08 -3.15 5.20
CA GLY A 124 -7.66 -2.06 4.41
C GLY A 124 -7.58 -2.24 2.90
N VAL A 125 -7.36 -3.47 2.42
CA VAL A 125 -7.35 -3.82 0.99
C VAL A 125 -8.69 -4.45 0.63
N ASP A 126 -9.75 -3.68 0.72
CA ASP A 126 -11.14 -4.15 0.57
C ASP A 126 -11.42 -4.72 -0.82
N HIS A 127 -10.72 -4.24 -1.85
CA HIS A 127 -10.84 -4.68 -3.24
C HIS A 127 -12.27 -4.67 -3.75
N ARG A 128 -13.04 -3.66 -3.31
CA ARG A 128 -14.43 -3.40 -3.67
C ARG A 128 -14.64 -1.90 -3.72
N PHE A 129 -15.34 -1.45 -4.77
CA PHE A 129 -15.69 -0.05 -4.96
C PHE A 129 -17.17 0.09 -5.31
N ALA A 130 -17.83 1.09 -4.75
CA ALA A 130 -19.18 1.50 -5.14
C ALA A 130 -19.15 2.29 -6.47
N ALA A 131 -18.07 3.06 -6.68
CA ALA A 131 -17.85 3.79 -7.91
C ALA A 131 -17.65 2.82 -9.08
N SER A 132 -18.29 3.12 -10.21
CA SER A 132 -18.26 2.30 -11.42
C SER A 132 -17.90 3.15 -12.65
N GLY A 133 -17.32 2.49 -13.66
CA GLY A 133 -16.94 3.12 -14.92
C GLY A 133 -15.69 2.50 -15.53
N HIS A 134 -15.17 3.11 -16.59
CA HIS A 134 -13.92 2.66 -17.18
C HIS A 134 -12.77 2.80 -16.19
N ALA A 135 -12.00 1.73 -16.06
CA ALA A 135 -10.79 1.71 -15.23
C ALA A 135 -9.86 2.87 -15.59
N THR A 136 -9.19 3.44 -14.58
CA THR A 136 -8.25 4.55 -14.71
C THR A 136 -8.82 5.89 -15.20
N ARG A 137 -10.16 5.96 -15.45
CA ARG A 137 -10.77 7.25 -15.81
C ARG A 137 -10.71 8.21 -14.64
N GLU A 138 -10.24 9.43 -14.89
CA GLU A 138 -10.30 10.52 -13.92
C GLU A 138 -11.75 10.95 -13.70
N VAL A 139 -12.13 11.12 -12.46
CA VAL A 139 -13.43 11.64 -12.02
C VAL A 139 -13.24 12.66 -10.90
N THR A 140 -14.19 13.60 -10.80
CA THR A 140 -14.26 14.55 -9.68
C THR A 140 -15.35 14.11 -8.72
N SER A 141 -15.00 13.96 -7.47
CA SER A 141 -15.94 13.60 -6.41
C SER A 141 -17.02 14.66 -6.21
N ARG A 142 -18.29 14.23 -6.04
CA ARG A 142 -19.45 15.10 -5.87
C ARG A 142 -19.98 15.13 -4.43
N GLY A 143 -19.47 14.29 -3.56
CA GLY A 143 -19.98 14.14 -2.19
C GLY A 143 -19.03 13.39 -1.29
N ALA A 144 -19.58 12.73 -0.27
CA ALA A 144 -18.83 11.88 0.65
C ALA A 144 -18.27 10.65 -0.05
N ASP A 145 -17.06 10.27 0.29
CA ASP A 145 -16.40 9.05 -0.18
C ASP A 145 -17.02 7.83 0.51
N ARG A 146 -17.34 6.80 -0.27
CA ARG A 146 -17.87 5.51 0.23
C ARG A 146 -16.91 4.35 0.01
N ASP A 147 -15.84 4.60 -0.71
CA ASP A 147 -14.89 3.59 -1.17
C ASP A 147 -13.63 3.55 -0.30
N HIS A 148 -13.48 4.53 0.60
CA HIS A 148 -12.35 4.65 1.52
C HIS A 148 -12.82 4.78 2.99
N PHE A 149 -11.88 4.73 3.91
CA PHE A 149 -12.15 4.70 5.35
C PHE A 149 -12.72 6.02 5.92
N ALA A 150 -12.55 7.14 5.23
CA ALA A 150 -13.03 8.45 5.66
C ALA A 150 -13.94 9.09 4.61
N PRO A 151 -15.06 9.72 5.02
CA PRO A 151 -15.99 10.34 4.07
C PRO A 151 -15.38 11.51 3.26
N ASP A 152 -14.33 12.12 3.77
CA ASP A 152 -13.57 13.21 3.14
C ASP A 152 -12.28 12.74 2.47
N TYR A 153 -12.06 11.44 2.38
CA TYR A 153 -10.86 10.87 1.75
C TYR A 153 -10.71 11.40 0.31
N PHE A 154 -11.69 11.20 -0.55
CA PHE A 154 -11.87 11.92 -1.80
C PHE A 154 -13.18 12.72 -1.73
N GLY A 155 -13.20 13.72 -0.84
CA GLY A 155 -14.36 14.57 -0.63
C GLY A 155 -14.72 15.40 -1.87
N ARG A 156 -15.79 16.19 -1.75
CA ARG A 156 -16.30 17.03 -2.85
C ARG A 156 -15.19 17.87 -3.49
N GLY A 157 -15.09 17.80 -4.81
CA GLY A 157 -14.13 18.56 -5.61
C GLY A 157 -12.79 17.87 -5.81
N VAL A 158 -12.49 16.78 -5.07
CA VAL A 158 -11.24 16.03 -5.24
C VAL A 158 -11.29 15.18 -6.51
N ARG A 159 -10.21 15.23 -7.28
CA ARG A 159 -10.01 14.42 -8.48
C ARG A 159 -9.33 13.10 -8.12
N TRP A 160 -9.79 12.01 -8.72
CA TRP A 160 -9.20 10.69 -8.52
C TRP A 160 -9.47 9.77 -9.72
N HIS A 161 -8.70 8.70 -9.83
CA HIS A 161 -8.88 7.71 -10.89
C HIS A 161 -9.74 6.54 -10.41
N LEU A 162 -10.71 6.13 -11.24
CA LEU A 162 -11.45 4.90 -10.99
C LEU A 162 -10.50 3.69 -10.98
N PRO A 163 -10.70 2.72 -10.06
CA PRO A 163 -9.80 1.60 -9.90
C PRO A 163 -9.85 0.61 -11.07
N ASP A 164 -8.71 -0.01 -11.37
CA ASP A 164 -8.63 -1.22 -12.18
C ASP A 164 -8.52 -2.45 -11.28
N LEU A 165 -9.66 -3.01 -10.88
CA LEU A 165 -9.67 -4.19 -10.00
C LEU A 165 -9.12 -5.44 -10.69
N ALA A 166 -9.35 -5.60 -11.99
CA ALA A 166 -8.82 -6.74 -12.75
C ALA A 166 -7.29 -6.64 -12.89
N GLY A 167 -6.78 -5.44 -13.23
CA GLY A 167 -5.35 -5.16 -13.27
C GLY A 167 -4.68 -5.37 -11.92
N SER A 168 -5.26 -4.82 -10.84
CA SER A 168 -4.78 -5.01 -9.47
C SER A 168 -4.75 -6.49 -9.07
N THR A 169 -5.78 -7.26 -9.42
CA THR A 169 -5.81 -8.72 -9.14
C THR A 169 -4.66 -9.45 -9.84
N ARG A 170 -4.35 -9.09 -11.10
CA ARG A 170 -3.19 -9.67 -11.81
C ARG A 170 -1.89 -9.34 -11.09
N ALA A 171 -1.70 -8.07 -10.72
CA ALA A 171 -0.52 -7.62 -9.99
C ALA A 171 -0.35 -8.36 -8.64
N TYR A 172 -1.43 -8.51 -7.88
CA TYR A 172 -1.39 -9.25 -6.62
C TYR A 172 -1.01 -10.73 -6.79
N ARG A 173 -1.46 -11.39 -7.86
CA ARG A 173 -1.03 -12.77 -8.18
C ARG A 173 0.46 -12.83 -8.46
N ILE A 174 1.00 -11.87 -9.21
CA ILE A 174 2.44 -11.76 -9.48
C ILE A 174 3.22 -11.56 -8.16
N ALA A 175 2.75 -10.66 -7.28
CA ALA A 175 3.36 -10.46 -5.96
C ALA A 175 3.35 -11.74 -5.12
N ARG A 176 2.22 -12.45 -5.08
CA ARG A 176 2.11 -13.73 -4.36
C ARG A 176 3.16 -14.74 -4.83
N GLU A 177 3.31 -14.91 -6.13
CA GLU A 177 4.28 -15.88 -6.68
C GLU A 177 5.73 -15.45 -6.40
N ALA A 178 6.04 -14.14 -6.48
CA ALA A 178 7.36 -13.63 -6.14
C ALA A 178 7.72 -13.88 -4.66
N TYR A 179 6.80 -13.59 -3.73
CA TYR A 179 6.99 -13.88 -2.31
C TYR A 179 7.18 -15.38 -2.05
N ARG A 180 6.32 -16.23 -2.63
CA ARG A 180 6.43 -17.70 -2.49
C ARG A 180 7.75 -18.22 -3.02
N ALA A 181 8.21 -17.76 -4.17
CA ALA A 181 9.49 -18.15 -4.75
C ALA A 181 10.68 -17.80 -3.85
N ALA A 182 10.56 -16.73 -3.05
CA ALA A 182 11.55 -16.31 -2.06
C ALA A 182 11.38 -16.95 -0.67
N GLY A 183 10.43 -17.88 -0.49
CA GLY A 183 10.11 -18.46 0.81
C GLY A 183 9.40 -17.50 1.77
N ARG A 184 8.84 -16.41 1.24
CA ARG A 184 8.12 -15.36 1.99
C ARG A 184 6.62 -15.49 1.81
N GLU A 185 5.83 -14.77 2.61
CA GLU A 185 4.37 -14.84 2.52
C GLU A 185 3.69 -13.47 2.59
N ILE A 186 2.52 -13.40 1.97
CA ILE A 186 1.57 -12.30 2.12
C ILE A 186 0.27 -12.88 2.66
N LEU A 187 -0.23 -12.31 3.75
CA LEU A 187 -1.52 -12.64 4.37
C LEU A 187 -2.48 -11.46 4.18
N ASP A 188 -3.76 -11.75 4.10
CA ASP A 188 -4.81 -10.73 4.02
C ASP A 188 -5.67 -10.76 5.28
N ALA A 189 -5.51 -9.76 6.12
CA ALA A 189 -6.31 -9.55 7.34
C ALA A 189 -7.36 -8.45 7.15
N THR A 190 -7.70 -8.11 5.92
CA THR A 190 -8.76 -7.15 5.61
C THR A 190 -10.12 -7.74 5.97
N GLU A 191 -10.77 -7.18 6.98
CA GLU A 191 -12.09 -7.63 7.44
C GLU A 191 -13.15 -7.40 6.35
N GLY A 192 -13.81 -8.49 5.93
CA GLY A 192 -14.85 -8.44 4.90
C GLY A 192 -14.35 -8.08 3.49
N GLY A 193 -13.04 -8.00 3.27
CA GLY A 193 -12.45 -7.70 1.96
C GLY A 193 -12.78 -8.74 0.89
N ALA A 194 -12.93 -8.29 -0.37
CA ALA A 194 -13.26 -9.14 -1.52
C ALA A 194 -12.03 -9.73 -2.23
N LEU A 195 -10.81 -9.33 -1.85
CA LEU A 195 -9.59 -9.85 -2.48
C LEU A 195 -9.39 -11.33 -2.12
N GLY A 196 -9.43 -12.20 -3.13
CA GLY A 196 -9.28 -13.65 -2.98
C GLY A 196 -7.90 -14.18 -3.39
N VAL A 197 -6.86 -13.33 -3.41
CA VAL A 197 -5.53 -13.74 -3.89
C VAL A 197 -4.66 -14.32 -2.78
N PHE A 198 -4.75 -13.78 -1.57
CA PHE A 198 -3.91 -14.17 -0.43
C PHE A 198 -4.72 -14.96 0.61
N PRO A 199 -4.06 -15.81 1.42
CA PRO A 199 -4.70 -16.44 2.57
C PRO A 199 -5.29 -15.40 3.52
N LYS A 200 -6.55 -15.60 3.96
CA LYS A 200 -7.23 -14.69 4.87
C LYS A 200 -7.16 -15.20 6.30
N LEU A 201 -6.79 -14.31 7.21
CA LEU A 201 -6.73 -14.55 8.65
C LEU A 201 -7.20 -13.30 9.40
N PRO A 202 -7.81 -13.44 10.58
CA PRO A 202 -7.98 -12.32 11.50
C PRO A 202 -6.63 -11.66 11.83
N LEU A 203 -6.61 -10.33 12.01
CA LEU A 203 -5.37 -9.59 12.23
C LEU A 203 -4.55 -10.14 13.42
N ALA A 204 -5.20 -10.37 14.57
CA ALA A 204 -4.54 -10.91 15.76
C ALA A 204 -3.88 -12.28 15.51
N GLU A 205 -4.54 -13.15 14.72
CA GLU A 205 -4.00 -14.45 14.34
C GLU A 205 -2.83 -14.31 13.37
N ALA A 206 -2.94 -13.42 12.38
CA ALA A 206 -1.90 -13.18 11.41
C ALA A 206 -0.61 -12.65 12.06
N LEU A 207 -0.73 -11.79 13.07
CA LEU A 207 0.40 -11.23 13.82
C LEU A 207 1.11 -12.27 14.69
N THR A 208 0.37 -13.18 15.30
CA THR A 208 0.93 -14.20 16.22
C THR A 208 1.37 -15.49 15.53
N ARG A 209 1.01 -15.68 14.27
CA ARG A 209 1.36 -16.87 13.49
C ARG A 209 2.88 -17.01 13.38
N PRO A 210 3.47 -18.22 13.55
CA PRO A 210 4.88 -18.48 13.30
C PRO A 210 5.31 -18.01 11.89
N GLY A 211 6.49 -17.41 11.77
CA GLY A 211 7.04 -16.94 10.50
C GLY A 211 7.20 -18.07 9.48
N PRO A 212 7.29 -17.74 8.18
CA PRO A 212 7.59 -18.73 7.16
C PRO A 212 8.94 -19.40 7.45
N LYS A 213 9.02 -20.72 7.27
CA LYS A 213 10.31 -21.42 7.35
C LYS A 213 11.07 -21.13 6.06
N ILE A 214 12.06 -20.26 6.10
CA ILE A 214 12.93 -20.02 4.95
C ILE A 214 13.83 -21.24 4.81
N ALA A 215 13.60 -22.05 3.79
CA ALA A 215 14.53 -23.08 3.36
C ALA A 215 15.62 -22.40 2.50
N GLY A 216 16.72 -21.96 3.10
CA GLY A 216 17.77 -21.32 2.31
C GLY A 216 19.08 -21.07 3.07
N PRO A 217 20.19 -20.85 2.36
CA PRO A 217 21.57 -20.97 2.84
C PRO A 217 22.08 -19.84 3.76
N PHE A 218 21.20 -18.98 4.31
CA PHE A 218 21.60 -17.84 5.14
C PHE A 218 21.43 -18.05 6.65
N GLN A 219 21.32 -19.30 7.15
CA GLN A 219 21.24 -19.58 8.59
C GLN A 219 22.57 -19.40 9.35
N ASN A 220 23.64 -18.91 8.71
CA ASN A 220 24.94 -18.71 9.37
C ASN A 220 25.53 -17.33 9.05
N ARG A 221 24.96 -16.24 9.60
CA ARG A 221 25.72 -15.05 9.97
C ARG A 221 25.15 -14.51 11.29
N ARG A 222 25.65 -15.06 12.39
CA ARG A 222 25.69 -14.36 13.68
C ARG A 222 26.90 -13.46 13.71
#